data_9b87a1d245b8a220d77ec29714e35f13
#
_entry.id   9b87a1d245b8a220d77ec29714e35f13
#
_cell.length_a   1.000
_cell.length_b   1.000
_cell.length_c   1.000
_cell.angle_alpha   90.00
_cell.angle_beta   90.00
_cell.angle_gamma   90.00
#
_symmetry.space_group_name_H-M   'P 1'
#
loop_
_entity.id
_entity.type
_entity.pdbx_description
1 polymer ?
#
loop_
_entity_poly.entity_id
_entity_poly.type
_entity_poly.pdbx_seq_one_letter_code
_entity_poly.pdbx_strand_id
1 'polypeptide(L)'
;MTVAGLITARRRAGLAAVLGVAALAVLGYAAFEFSGQVTAPRAASQPVGPPQTAAKPQATQLPASPTPIATTAVTATPQPTVAPQTLVPVSAVAFGPHGTADGDNPQIAARVLTDPAMGWVSQWYATPSFGDLKQGTGLLLDLGRTVTVTTVTLTLGSPPGTSLELRLGAAPDMTALPVVATGAATRDQLRLPLASPARARYVLLWFTRLPPDDAGTYQLFVHQVAIQGRP
;
A
#
# COMPACT_ATOMS: atom_id res chain seq x y z
N MET A 1 27.60 -36.01 -56.90
CA MET A 1 26.21 -36.53 -56.81
C MET A 1 25.45 -35.69 -55.79
N THR A 2 24.50 -34.98 -56.29
CA THR A 2 23.68 -33.94 -55.67
C THR A 2 22.59 -34.54 -54.82
N VAL A 3 22.37 -34.07 -53.57
CA VAL A 3 21.10 -34.22 -52.90
C VAL A 3 20.74 -32.84 -52.36
N ALA A 4 20.06 -32.09 -53.21
CA ALA A 4 19.26 -30.93 -52.83
C ALA A 4 17.80 -31.36 -52.78
N GLY A 5 17.03 -30.90 -51.79
CA GLY A 5 15.57 -30.93 -51.86
C GLY A 5 14.92 -31.71 -50.72
N LEU A 6 14.41 -30.98 -49.70
CA LEU A 6 13.05 -31.06 -49.12
C LEU A 6 12.96 -30.22 -47.84
N ILE A 7 12.88 -28.93 -48.01
CA ILE A 7 12.34 -28.05 -46.96
C ILE A 7 11.38 -27.09 -47.64
N THR A 8 10.17 -27.53 -47.85
CA THR A 8 9.04 -26.63 -48.14
C THR A 8 7.74 -27.30 -47.74
N ALA A 9 6.89 -26.53 -47.08
CA ALA A 9 5.50 -26.85 -46.74
C ALA A 9 5.24 -27.47 -45.36
N ARG A 10 5.13 -26.57 -44.37
CA ARG A 10 4.08 -26.64 -43.34
C ARG A 10 3.93 -25.29 -42.63
N ARG A 11 3.53 -24.29 -43.38
CA ARG A 11 2.87 -23.08 -42.86
C ARG A 11 1.54 -22.98 -43.61
N ARG A 12 0.42 -23.28 -42.93
CA ARG A 12 -0.94 -22.82 -43.22
C ARG A 12 -1.94 -23.81 -42.63
N ALA A 13 -2.25 -23.65 -41.33
CA ALA A 13 -3.56 -24.07 -40.78
C ALA A 13 -3.60 -23.55 -39.35
N GLY A 14 -4.39 -22.51 -39.08
CA GLY A 14 -4.58 -21.98 -37.72
C GLY A 14 -5.17 -20.57 -37.69
N LEU A 15 -5.93 -20.23 -38.73
CA LEU A 15 -6.70 -18.98 -38.72
C LEU A 15 -8.14 -19.32 -39.07
N ALA A 16 -8.95 -19.69 -38.09
CA ALA A 16 -10.43 -19.66 -38.13
C ALA A 16 -10.97 -20.31 -36.83
N ALA A 17 -11.34 -19.52 -35.85
CA ALA A 17 -12.43 -19.78 -34.91
C ALA A 17 -12.30 -18.90 -33.67
N VAL A 18 -12.52 -17.60 -33.77
CA VAL A 18 -13.04 -16.77 -32.67
C VAL A 18 -13.82 -15.61 -33.31
N LEU A 19 -15.00 -15.92 -33.77
CA LEU A 19 -16.07 -14.98 -34.07
C LEU A 19 -17.36 -15.67 -33.64
N GLY A 20 -17.92 -15.22 -32.51
CA GLY A 20 -19.24 -15.65 -32.12
C GLY A 20 -19.41 -15.83 -30.60
N VAL A 21 -19.42 -14.76 -29.84
CA VAL A 21 -20.33 -14.53 -28.68
C VAL A 21 -20.25 -13.05 -28.36
N ALA A 22 -21.01 -12.27 -29.08
CA ALA A 22 -21.37 -10.91 -28.71
C ALA A 22 -22.84 -10.73 -29.08
N ALA A 23 -23.74 -11.12 -28.20
CA ALA A 23 -25.13 -10.63 -28.14
C ALA A 23 -25.84 -11.30 -26.96
N LEU A 24 -26.35 -10.46 -26.07
CA LEU A 24 -27.40 -10.67 -25.06
C LEU A 24 -26.92 -10.36 -23.63
N ALA A 25 -26.98 -9.08 -23.30
CA ALA A 25 -27.39 -8.60 -21.95
C ALA A 25 -27.57 -7.06 -21.99
N VAL A 26 -28.52 -6.59 -22.79
CA VAL A 26 -29.17 -5.30 -22.58
C VAL A 26 -30.59 -5.64 -22.14
N LEU A 27 -30.87 -5.46 -20.85
CA LEU A 27 -32.20 -5.22 -20.26
C LEU A 27 -32.07 -5.40 -18.74
N GLY A 28 -32.17 -4.30 -18.02
CA GLY A 28 -32.30 -4.34 -16.55
C GLY A 28 -31.72 -3.11 -15.82
N TYR A 29 -31.86 -1.90 -16.37
CA TYR A 29 -31.67 -0.69 -15.59
C TYR A 29 -33.04 -0.29 -15.02
N ALA A 30 -33.37 -0.77 -13.84
CA ALA A 30 -34.49 -0.28 -13.06
C ALA A 30 -34.00 0.91 -12.22
N ALA A 31 -34.50 2.08 -12.53
CA ALA A 31 -34.32 3.30 -11.76
C ALA A 31 -34.86 3.11 -10.35
N PHE A 32 -34.01 3.24 -9.35
CA PHE A 32 -34.39 3.36 -7.96
C PHE A 32 -34.20 4.84 -7.59
N GLU A 33 -35.25 5.63 -7.81
CA GLU A 33 -35.34 6.98 -7.27
C GLU A 33 -35.62 6.91 -5.77
N PHE A 34 -34.57 7.14 -4.99
CA PHE A 34 -34.72 7.34 -3.55
C PHE A 34 -34.83 8.84 -3.27
N SER A 35 -36.08 9.32 -3.16
CA SER A 35 -36.39 10.65 -2.67
C SER A 35 -36.19 10.70 -1.15
N GLY A 36 -34.93 10.98 -0.75
CA GLY A 36 -34.58 11.29 0.63
C GLY A 36 -34.82 12.77 0.93
N GLN A 37 -35.91 13.10 1.58
CA GLN A 37 -36.13 14.44 2.13
C GLN A 37 -35.11 14.71 3.24
N VAL A 38 -34.23 15.69 2.99
CA VAL A 38 -33.34 16.24 4.00
C VAL A 38 -34.15 17.17 4.91
N THR A 39 -34.55 16.67 6.05
CA THR A 39 -35.14 17.50 7.13
C THR A 39 -33.97 18.15 7.90
N ALA A 40 -33.77 19.44 7.71
CA ALA A 40 -32.84 20.23 8.48
C ALA A 40 -33.30 20.32 9.96
N PRO A 41 -32.41 20.10 10.93
CA PRO A 41 -32.77 20.33 12.33
C PRO A 41 -32.89 21.84 12.58
N ARG A 42 -34.10 22.23 13.00
CA ARG A 42 -34.46 23.56 13.43
C ARG A 42 -33.69 23.89 14.71
N ALA A 43 -32.86 24.95 14.66
CA ALA A 43 -32.19 25.49 15.83
C ALA A 43 -33.21 25.91 16.88
N ALA A 44 -33.18 25.28 18.05
CA ALA A 44 -33.93 25.68 19.22
C ALA A 44 -33.31 26.94 19.80
N SER A 45 -34.07 28.04 19.76
CA SER A 45 -33.74 29.30 20.43
C SER A 45 -33.74 29.08 21.94
N GLN A 46 -32.62 29.31 22.60
CA GLN A 46 -32.55 29.33 24.07
C GLN A 46 -33.18 30.63 24.60
N PRO A 47 -33.95 30.58 25.69
CA PRO A 47 -34.47 31.77 26.32
C PRO A 47 -33.36 32.57 27.03
N VAL A 48 -33.33 33.85 26.75
CA VAL A 48 -32.50 34.85 27.42
C VAL A 48 -32.97 35.00 28.85
N GLY A 49 -32.11 34.65 29.82
CA GLY A 49 -32.37 34.91 31.23
C GLY A 49 -32.10 36.40 31.59
N PRO A 50 -32.73 36.90 32.68
CA PRO A 50 -32.62 38.31 33.02
C PRO A 50 -31.22 38.73 33.51
N PRO A 51 -30.88 40.03 33.40
CA PRO A 51 -29.56 40.54 33.76
C PRO A 51 -29.29 40.43 35.25
N GLN A 52 -28.17 39.77 35.61
CA GLN A 52 -27.71 39.77 37.00
C GLN A 52 -27.02 41.09 37.34
N THR A 53 -27.47 41.69 38.39
CA THR A 53 -26.98 42.90 39.02
C THR A 53 -25.52 42.74 39.47
N ALA A 54 -24.69 43.69 39.10
CA ALA A 54 -23.28 43.74 39.46
C ALA A 54 -23.06 43.81 40.97
N ALA A 55 -22.41 42.81 41.53
CA ALA A 55 -21.94 42.82 42.90
C ALA A 55 -20.60 43.60 43.00
N LYS A 56 -20.51 44.47 43.97
CA LYS A 56 -19.38 45.34 44.35
C LYS A 56 -18.10 44.53 44.61
N PRO A 57 -16.94 44.96 44.13
CA PRO A 57 -15.70 44.22 44.37
C PRO A 57 -15.26 44.33 45.84
N GLN A 58 -15.17 43.16 46.46
CA GLN A 58 -14.58 43.01 47.79
C GLN A 58 -13.06 42.77 47.59
N ALA A 59 -12.25 43.62 48.23
CA ALA A 59 -10.80 43.49 48.18
C ALA A 59 -10.38 42.20 48.90
N THR A 60 -9.92 41.22 48.12
CA THR A 60 -9.33 39.99 48.65
C THR A 60 -7.82 40.17 48.75
N GLN A 61 -7.31 39.95 49.94
CA GLN A 61 -5.88 39.96 50.30
C GLN A 61 -5.10 38.99 49.40
N LEU A 62 -3.93 39.44 48.91
CA LEU A 62 -2.96 38.60 48.20
C LEU A 62 -2.47 37.48 49.14
N PRO A 63 -2.53 36.20 48.71
CA PRO A 63 -1.77 35.15 49.35
C PRO A 63 -0.30 35.30 48.99
N ALA A 64 0.58 35.10 49.97
CA ALA A 64 2.03 35.12 49.82
C ALA A 64 2.51 34.18 48.71
N SER A 65 3.43 34.66 47.87
CA SER A 65 4.10 33.85 46.81
C SER A 65 4.73 32.62 47.42
N PRO A 66 4.44 31.40 46.86
CA PRO A 66 5.21 30.24 47.24
C PRO A 66 6.64 30.34 46.68
N THR A 67 7.59 30.11 47.53
CA THR A 67 9.03 29.99 47.23
C THR A 67 9.21 28.96 46.12
N PRO A 68 9.97 29.25 45.03
CA PRO A 68 10.21 28.28 43.98
C PRO A 68 11.04 27.12 44.53
N ILE A 69 10.42 25.94 44.61
CA ILE A 69 11.14 24.71 44.87
C ILE A 69 11.94 24.43 43.57
N ALA A 70 13.26 24.46 43.70
CA ALA A 70 14.17 24.11 42.63
C ALA A 70 13.93 22.64 42.25
N THR A 71 13.13 22.41 41.18
CA THR A 71 12.99 21.10 40.55
C THR A 71 14.33 20.78 39.89
N THR A 72 15.11 19.92 40.49
CA THR A 72 16.31 19.35 39.88
C THR A 72 15.86 18.62 38.62
N ALA A 73 16.15 19.22 37.45
CA ALA A 73 15.96 18.56 36.16
C ALA A 73 16.84 17.31 36.13
N VAL A 74 16.21 16.16 36.23
CA VAL A 74 16.87 14.88 36.00
C VAL A 74 17.25 14.87 34.49
N THR A 75 18.52 15.12 34.21
CA THR A 75 19.07 15.00 32.86
C THR A 75 18.92 13.51 32.47
N ALA A 76 17.94 13.20 31.65
CA ALA A 76 17.78 11.85 31.11
C ALA A 76 19.04 11.52 30.29
N THR A 77 19.81 10.56 30.75
CA THR A 77 20.94 10.00 30.00
C THR A 77 20.42 9.52 28.66
N PRO A 78 20.99 9.96 27.51
CA PRO A 78 20.53 9.51 26.20
C PRO A 78 20.70 8.00 26.13
N GLN A 79 19.59 7.29 26.03
CA GLN A 79 19.59 5.83 25.83
C GLN A 79 20.25 5.53 24.49
N PRO A 80 21.21 4.59 24.41
CA PRO A 80 21.93 4.31 23.16
C PRO A 80 20.92 3.94 22.08
N THR A 81 20.83 4.74 21.04
CA THR A 81 19.99 4.47 19.87
C THR A 81 20.65 3.40 19.04
N VAL A 82 20.13 2.17 19.08
CA VAL A 82 20.59 1.07 18.22
C VAL A 82 20.41 1.50 16.75
N ALA A 83 21.48 1.44 15.96
CA ALA A 83 21.43 1.77 14.54
C ALA A 83 20.48 0.82 13.79
N PRO A 84 19.76 1.29 12.76
CA PRO A 84 18.98 0.42 11.88
C PRO A 84 19.86 -0.63 11.21
N GLN A 85 19.35 -1.86 11.15
CA GLN A 85 20.00 -2.99 10.48
C GLN A 85 19.08 -3.57 9.42
N THR A 86 19.62 -4.39 8.51
CA THR A 86 18.82 -5.11 7.52
C THR A 86 17.99 -6.18 8.22
N LEU A 87 16.69 -6.15 7.97
CA LEU A 87 15.72 -7.15 8.41
C LEU A 87 15.45 -8.10 7.24
N VAL A 88 15.68 -9.39 7.45
CA VAL A 88 15.48 -10.42 6.41
C VAL A 88 14.11 -11.05 6.61
N PRO A 89 13.18 -10.93 5.64
CA PRO A 89 11.91 -11.66 5.69
C PRO A 89 12.12 -13.18 5.62
N VAL A 90 11.30 -13.94 6.32
CA VAL A 90 11.29 -15.40 6.28
C VAL A 90 10.47 -15.95 5.12
N SER A 91 9.54 -15.15 4.58
CA SER A 91 8.78 -15.50 3.39
C SER A 91 8.29 -14.26 2.64
N ALA A 92 8.00 -14.45 1.35
CA ALA A 92 7.29 -13.50 0.50
C ALA A 92 6.25 -14.26 -0.32
N VAL A 93 5.02 -13.77 -0.32
CA VAL A 93 3.89 -14.35 -1.07
C VAL A 93 3.18 -13.26 -1.86
N ALA A 94 2.60 -13.63 -3.00
CA ALA A 94 1.77 -12.71 -3.76
C ALA A 94 0.46 -12.42 -3.00
N PHE A 95 -0.04 -11.20 -3.14
CA PHE A 95 -1.21 -10.72 -2.40
C PHE A 95 -2.14 -9.95 -3.36
N GLY A 96 -3.41 -10.32 -3.34
CA GLY A 96 -4.45 -9.68 -4.14
C GLY A 96 -5.51 -9.01 -3.28
N PRO A 97 -6.60 -8.50 -3.86
CA PRO A 97 -7.69 -7.84 -3.14
C PRO A 97 -8.34 -8.68 -2.04
N HIS A 98 -8.35 -10.00 -2.21
CA HIS A 98 -8.92 -10.96 -1.24
C HIS A 98 -7.84 -11.73 -0.46
N GLY A 99 -6.63 -11.17 -0.37
CA GLY A 99 -5.51 -11.76 0.35
C GLY A 99 -4.57 -12.57 -0.55
N THR A 100 -3.97 -13.64 0.00
CA THR A 100 -2.95 -14.42 -0.72
C THR A 100 -3.53 -15.37 -1.78
N ALA A 101 -4.85 -15.56 -1.81
CA ALA A 101 -5.50 -16.51 -2.72
C ALA A 101 -5.56 -15.99 -4.18
N ASP A 102 -5.55 -14.68 -4.37
CA ASP A 102 -5.72 -14.02 -5.67
C ASP A 102 -4.55 -13.09 -6.06
N GLY A 103 -3.39 -13.29 -5.44
CA GLY A 103 -2.17 -12.60 -5.81
C GLY A 103 -1.62 -13.03 -7.17
N ASP A 104 -0.95 -12.10 -7.87
CA ASP A 104 -0.35 -12.35 -9.18
C ASP A 104 0.86 -13.29 -9.08
N ASN A 105 0.92 -14.30 -9.95
CA ASN A 105 2.07 -15.19 -10.09
C ASN A 105 2.62 -15.70 -8.74
N PRO A 106 1.79 -16.31 -7.88
CA PRO A 106 2.16 -16.67 -6.50
C PRO A 106 3.35 -17.64 -6.43
N GLN A 107 3.54 -18.49 -7.47
CA GLN A 107 4.61 -19.47 -7.53
C GLN A 107 6.02 -18.88 -7.61
N ILE A 108 6.15 -17.59 -7.98
CA ILE A 108 7.45 -16.92 -8.10
C ILE A 108 7.65 -15.79 -7.09
N ALA A 109 6.69 -15.54 -6.20
CA ALA A 109 6.75 -14.42 -5.24
C ALA A 109 7.98 -14.48 -4.34
N ALA A 110 8.39 -15.67 -3.90
CA ALA A 110 9.55 -15.86 -3.04
C ALA A 110 10.89 -15.46 -3.69
N ARG A 111 10.96 -15.32 -5.03
CA ARG A 111 12.19 -14.95 -5.74
C ARG A 111 12.73 -13.57 -5.33
N VAL A 112 11.87 -12.64 -4.90
CA VAL A 112 12.33 -11.32 -4.41
C VAL A 112 13.28 -11.42 -3.21
N LEU A 113 13.34 -12.58 -2.55
CA LEU A 113 14.23 -12.87 -1.42
C LEU A 113 15.42 -13.73 -1.81
N THR A 114 15.29 -14.60 -2.83
CA THR A 114 16.23 -15.67 -3.12
C THR A 114 16.91 -15.55 -4.49
N ASP A 115 16.29 -14.85 -5.43
CA ASP A 115 16.79 -14.73 -6.81
C ASP A 115 16.49 -13.32 -7.37
N PRO A 116 17.26 -12.31 -6.97
CA PRO A 116 17.05 -10.93 -7.43
C PRO A 116 17.20 -10.75 -8.95
N ALA A 117 17.89 -11.65 -9.64
CA ALA A 117 18.04 -11.57 -11.10
C ALA A 117 16.70 -11.85 -11.81
N MET A 118 15.91 -12.76 -11.28
CA MET A 118 14.61 -13.12 -11.82
C MET A 118 13.46 -12.38 -11.13
N GLY A 119 13.51 -12.18 -9.82
CA GLY A 119 12.52 -11.44 -9.05
C GLY A 119 11.09 -11.99 -9.17
N TRP A 120 10.13 -11.11 -8.89
CA TRP A 120 8.70 -11.35 -9.08
C TRP A 120 8.16 -10.41 -10.15
N VAL A 121 7.22 -10.92 -10.95
CA VAL A 121 6.52 -10.16 -11.97
C VAL A 121 5.01 -10.28 -11.77
N SER A 122 4.26 -9.16 -11.94
CA SER A 122 2.80 -9.19 -11.93
C SER A 122 2.25 -9.90 -13.17
N GLN A 123 0.95 -10.16 -13.23
CA GLN A 123 0.26 -10.38 -14.51
C GLN A 123 0.40 -9.12 -15.38
N TRP A 124 0.23 -9.29 -16.70
CA TRP A 124 0.10 -8.15 -17.61
C TRP A 124 -1.35 -7.68 -17.69
N TYR A 125 -1.54 -6.39 -17.93
CA TYR A 125 -2.85 -5.75 -17.97
C TYR A 125 -2.95 -4.78 -19.14
N ALA A 126 -4.19 -4.56 -19.63
CA ALA A 126 -4.45 -3.64 -20.73
C ALA A 126 -4.37 -2.16 -20.34
N THR A 127 -4.49 -1.85 -19.03
CA THR A 127 -4.39 -0.48 -18.50
C THR A 127 -3.50 -0.45 -17.26
N PRO A 128 -2.93 0.73 -16.89
CA PRO A 128 -2.10 0.86 -15.70
C PRO A 128 -2.88 0.61 -14.39
N SER A 129 -4.22 0.67 -14.44
CA SER A 129 -5.13 0.40 -13.32
C SER A 129 -5.65 -1.04 -13.36
N PHE A 130 -4.77 -2.01 -13.68
CA PHE A 130 -5.07 -3.45 -13.67
C PHE A 130 -6.21 -3.86 -14.60
N GLY A 131 -6.38 -3.17 -15.76
CA GLY A 131 -7.46 -3.43 -16.70
C GLY A 131 -8.84 -3.19 -16.12
N ASP A 132 -8.95 -2.43 -15.02
CA ASP A 132 -10.17 -2.20 -14.23
C ASP A 132 -10.76 -3.49 -13.62
N LEU A 133 -9.97 -4.58 -13.57
CA LEU A 133 -10.37 -5.86 -13.02
C LEU A 133 -10.21 -5.95 -11.50
N LYS A 134 -9.28 -5.18 -10.94
CA LYS A 134 -8.99 -5.14 -9.50
C LYS A 134 -8.31 -3.82 -9.10
N GLN A 135 -8.31 -3.54 -7.80
CA GLN A 135 -7.76 -2.29 -7.25
C GLN A 135 -6.25 -2.30 -7.07
N GLY A 136 -5.60 -3.45 -7.19
CA GLY A 136 -4.18 -3.59 -6.99
C GLY A 136 -3.72 -5.04 -6.91
N THR A 137 -2.41 -5.20 -6.81
CA THR A 137 -1.71 -6.47 -6.54
C THR A 137 -0.50 -6.18 -5.66
N GLY A 138 0.06 -7.16 -5.00
CA GLY A 138 1.18 -6.90 -4.10
C GLY A 138 2.00 -8.10 -3.71
N LEU A 139 2.99 -7.81 -2.86
CA LEU A 139 3.84 -8.79 -2.19
C LEU A 139 3.72 -8.61 -0.69
N LEU A 140 3.30 -9.65 0.01
CA LEU A 140 3.28 -9.73 1.46
C LEU A 140 4.54 -10.45 1.95
N LEU A 141 5.34 -9.76 2.77
CA LEU A 141 6.55 -10.28 3.38
C LEU A 141 6.29 -10.53 4.87
N ASP A 142 6.64 -11.71 5.36
CA ASP A 142 6.63 -12.05 6.80
C ASP A 142 8.04 -11.89 7.38
N LEU A 143 8.19 -11.07 8.40
CA LEU A 143 9.45 -10.88 9.13
C LEU A 143 9.69 -11.95 10.22
N GLY A 144 8.77 -12.94 10.33
CA GLY A 144 8.83 -14.03 11.30
C GLY A 144 8.46 -13.63 12.73
N ARG A 145 8.65 -12.36 13.07
CA ARG A 145 8.34 -11.77 14.38
C ARG A 145 8.04 -10.28 14.25
N THR A 146 7.48 -9.70 15.30
CA THR A 146 7.28 -8.26 15.35
C THR A 146 8.61 -7.55 15.57
N VAL A 147 8.96 -6.66 14.65
CA VAL A 147 10.16 -5.81 14.65
C VAL A 147 9.79 -4.37 14.41
N THR A 148 10.75 -3.44 14.56
CA THR A 148 10.54 -2.02 14.24
C THR A 148 11.09 -1.74 12.85
N VAL A 149 10.23 -1.43 11.88
CA VAL A 149 10.60 -1.06 10.51
C VAL A 149 10.83 0.45 10.43
N THR A 150 11.88 0.88 9.71
CA THR A 150 12.22 2.29 9.50
C THR A 150 12.22 2.70 8.03
N THR A 151 12.61 1.78 7.14
CA THR A 151 12.72 2.06 5.70
C THR A 151 12.48 0.78 4.92
N VAL A 152 11.79 0.88 3.79
CA VAL A 152 11.68 -0.18 2.79
C VAL A 152 12.22 0.37 1.46
N THR A 153 13.05 -0.41 0.78
CA THR A 153 13.61 -0.07 -0.54
C THR A 153 13.31 -1.20 -1.51
N LEU A 154 12.78 -0.85 -2.67
CA LEU A 154 12.52 -1.77 -3.77
C LEU A 154 13.51 -1.52 -4.90
N THR A 155 14.00 -2.59 -5.51
CA THR A 155 14.66 -2.55 -6.81
C THR A 155 13.69 -3.10 -7.84
N LEU A 156 13.36 -2.27 -8.83
CA LEU A 156 12.37 -2.55 -9.87
C LEU A 156 13.08 -2.80 -11.20
N GLY A 157 12.55 -3.72 -12.00
CA GLY A 157 13.03 -3.99 -13.36
C GLY A 157 12.13 -3.36 -14.44
N SER A 158 11.20 -2.51 -14.03
CA SER A 158 10.23 -1.88 -14.93
C SER A 158 10.56 -0.41 -15.17
N PRO A 159 10.10 0.19 -16.28
CA PRO A 159 10.14 1.63 -16.48
C PRO A 159 9.44 2.41 -15.36
N PRO A 160 9.65 3.74 -15.28
CA PRO A 160 8.92 4.60 -14.36
C PRO A 160 7.40 4.52 -14.56
N GLY A 161 6.62 4.74 -13.49
CA GLY A 161 5.16 4.76 -13.58
C GLY A 161 4.46 3.87 -12.55
N THR A 162 5.21 3.09 -11.78
CA THR A 162 4.68 2.33 -10.64
C THR A 162 4.25 3.26 -9.51
N SER A 163 3.07 3.02 -8.95
CA SER A 163 2.66 3.61 -7.66
C SER A 163 2.31 2.51 -6.69
N LEU A 164 2.64 2.72 -5.40
CA LEU A 164 2.35 1.75 -4.37
C LEU A 164 2.07 2.39 -3.02
N GLU A 165 1.40 1.64 -2.18
CA GLU A 165 1.22 1.85 -0.75
C GLU A 165 2.08 0.85 0.01
N LEU A 166 2.88 1.35 0.94
CA LEU A 166 3.55 0.52 1.94
C LEU A 166 2.62 0.35 3.12
N ARG A 167 2.31 -0.88 3.47
CA ARG A 167 1.41 -1.22 4.56
C ARG A 167 2.11 -2.12 5.56
N LEU A 168 1.93 -1.87 6.84
CA LEU A 168 2.59 -2.60 7.93
C LEU A 168 1.57 -3.04 8.98
N GLY A 169 1.74 -4.24 9.52
CA GLY A 169 0.84 -4.71 10.56
C GLY A 169 1.25 -6.01 11.25
N ALA A 170 0.39 -6.48 12.13
CA ALA A 170 0.62 -7.68 12.94
C ALA A 170 0.01 -8.96 12.34
N ALA A 171 -0.93 -8.83 11.40
CA ALA A 171 -1.63 -9.95 10.76
C ALA A 171 -1.60 -9.80 9.22
N PRO A 172 -1.66 -10.92 8.46
CA PRO A 172 -1.57 -10.94 7.00
C PRO A 172 -2.93 -10.67 6.33
N ASP A 173 -3.62 -9.63 6.78
CA ASP A 173 -4.95 -9.24 6.31
C ASP A 173 -4.95 -7.75 5.92
N MET A 174 -5.60 -7.39 4.81
CA MET A 174 -5.62 -6.02 4.29
C MET A 174 -6.14 -5.01 5.33
N THR A 175 -7.12 -5.39 6.14
CA THR A 175 -7.73 -4.53 7.16
C THR A 175 -6.81 -4.33 8.37
N ALA A 176 -5.90 -5.28 8.62
CA ALA A 176 -4.90 -5.25 9.69
C ALA A 176 -3.57 -4.60 9.25
N LEU A 177 -3.49 -4.15 7.99
CA LEU A 177 -2.29 -3.57 7.36
C LEU A 177 -2.56 -2.11 6.96
N PRO A 178 -2.54 -1.15 7.90
CA PRO A 178 -2.69 0.27 7.58
C PRO A 178 -1.59 0.78 6.66
N VAL A 179 -1.90 1.75 5.83
CA VAL A 179 -0.93 2.47 5.00
C VAL A 179 -0.02 3.31 5.89
N VAL A 180 1.28 3.13 5.78
CA VAL A 180 2.30 3.89 6.54
C VAL A 180 3.15 4.80 5.66
N ALA A 181 3.20 4.52 4.35
CA ALA A 181 3.84 5.37 3.37
C ALA A 181 3.24 5.09 1.98
N THR A 182 3.38 6.04 1.08
CA THR A 182 3.07 5.89 -0.35
C THR A 182 4.27 6.31 -1.18
N GLY A 183 4.38 5.78 -2.39
CA GLY A 183 5.46 6.13 -3.28
C GLY A 183 5.12 5.91 -4.74
N ALA A 184 5.81 6.67 -5.60
CA ALA A 184 5.80 6.49 -7.03
C ALA A 184 7.24 6.33 -7.54
N ALA A 185 7.48 5.29 -8.31
CA ALA A 185 8.79 5.03 -8.86
C ALA A 185 9.03 5.92 -10.09
N THR A 186 10.08 6.74 -10.02
CA THR A 186 10.58 7.54 -11.13
C THR A 186 11.87 6.96 -11.74
N ARG A 187 12.40 5.90 -11.13
CA ARG A 187 13.61 5.17 -11.49
C ARG A 187 13.45 3.69 -11.13
N ASP A 188 14.46 2.91 -11.39
CA ASP A 188 14.59 1.48 -11.05
C ASP A 188 14.64 1.19 -9.53
N GLN A 189 14.84 2.22 -8.71
CA GLN A 189 14.83 2.09 -7.25
C GLN A 189 13.83 3.04 -6.61
N LEU A 190 13.01 2.49 -5.70
CA LEU A 190 12.07 3.25 -4.88
C LEU A 190 12.39 3.04 -3.41
N ARG A 191 12.76 4.12 -2.73
CA ARG A 191 13.02 4.12 -1.29
C ARG A 191 11.86 4.79 -0.56
N LEU A 192 11.32 4.11 0.44
CA LEU A 192 10.20 4.53 1.28
C LEU A 192 10.66 4.62 2.75
N PRO A 193 11.20 5.77 3.17
CA PRO A 193 11.44 6.01 4.59
C PRO A 193 10.09 6.22 5.30
N LEU A 194 9.93 5.63 6.48
CA LEU A 194 8.75 5.88 7.29
C LEU A 194 8.89 7.21 8.03
N ALA A 195 7.82 8.01 8.10
CA ALA A 195 7.78 9.24 8.87
C ALA A 195 8.05 9.00 10.37
N SER A 196 7.61 7.84 10.88
CA SER A 196 7.92 7.34 12.21
C SER A 196 8.18 5.83 12.15
N PRO A 197 9.16 5.31 12.91
CA PRO A 197 9.38 3.86 13.00
C PRO A 197 8.11 3.14 13.42
N ALA A 198 7.76 2.05 12.76
CA ALA A 198 6.53 1.31 13.00
C ALA A 198 6.82 -0.15 13.37
N ARG A 199 6.08 -0.68 14.36
CA ARG A 199 6.19 -2.08 14.76
C ARG A 199 5.30 -2.93 13.86
N ALA A 200 5.89 -3.96 13.22
CA ALA A 200 5.18 -4.86 12.34
C ALA A 200 5.83 -6.23 12.28
N ARG A 201 5.06 -7.26 12.01
CA ARG A 201 5.50 -8.57 11.55
C ARG A 201 5.37 -8.68 10.03
N TYR A 202 4.31 -8.11 9.47
CA TYR A 202 4.02 -8.19 8.04
C TYR A 202 4.26 -6.85 7.36
N VAL A 203 4.86 -6.92 6.17
CA VAL A 203 5.11 -5.79 5.28
C VAL A 203 4.41 -6.11 3.97
N LEU A 204 3.40 -5.30 3.59
CA LEU A 204 2.72 -5.43 2.32
C LEU A 204 3.13 -4.28 1.40
N LEU A 205 3.66 -4.63 0.24
CA LEU A 205 3.89 -3.75 -0.89
C LEU A 205 2.66 -3.85 -1.78
N TRP A 206 1.75 -2.89 -1.65
CA TRP A 206 0.49 -2.87 -2.39
C TRP A 206 0.59 -1.92 -3.58
N PHE A 207 0.74 -2.47 -4.78
CA PHE A 207 0.84 -1.69 -6.01
C PHE A 207 -0.54 -1.27 -6.48
N THR A 208 -0.71 0.02 -6.72
CA THR A 208 -1.98 0.66 -7.14
C THR A 208 -1.95 1.12 -8.59
N ARG A 209 -0.74 1.15 -9.20
CA ARG A 209 -0.55 1.51 -10.60
C ARG A 209 0.65 0.75 -11.17
N LEU A 210 0.48 0.23 -12.38
CA LEU A 210 1.52 -0.47 -13.12
C LEU A 210 2.22 0.45 -14.13
N PRO A 211 3.54 0.25 -14.37
CA PRO A 211 4.26 0.92 -15.42
C PRO A 211 3.91 0.31 -16.78
N PRO A 212 4.10 1.05 -17.90
CA PRO A 212 4.03 0.47 -19.23
C PRO A 212 5.17 -0.53 -19.44
N ASP A 213 4.96 -1.50 -20.33
CA ASP A 213 6.00 -2.38 -20.85
C ASP A 213 6.26 -2.11 -22.35
N ASP A 214 7.27 -2.78 -22.91
CA ASP A 214 7.65 -2.61 -24.32
C ASP A 214 6.63 -3.20 -25.30
N ALA A 215 5.69 -4.02 -24.82
CA ALA A 215 4.64 -4.63 -25.63
C ALA A 215 3.38 -3.76 -25.73
N GLY A 216 3.36 -2.59 -25.06
CA GLY A 216 2.21 -1.69 -24.99
C GLY A 216 1.15 -2.15 -23.99
N THR A 217 1.52 -3.05 -23.09
CA THR A 217 0.74 -3.47 -21.92
C THR A 217 1.34 -2.91 -20.64
N TYR A 218 0.83 -3.32 -19.49
CA TYR A 218 1.26 -2.81 -18.18
C TYR A 218 1.61 -3.98 -17.28
N GLN A 219 2.88 -4.03 -16.87
CA GLN A 219 3.42 -5.10 -16.05
C GLN A 219 4.50 -4.59 -15.12
N LEU A 220 4.54 -5.09 -13.90
CA LEU A 220 5.51 -4.70 -12.90
C LEU A 220 6.53 -5.81 -12.66
N PHE A 221 7.80 -5.44 -12.62
CA PHE A 221 8.91 -6.28 -12.16
C PHE A 221 9.47 -5.79 -10.83
N VAL A 222 9.57 -6.67 -9.84
CA VAL A 222 10.23 -6.42 -8.55
C VAL A 222 11.40 -7.38 -8.41
N HIS A 223 12.62 -6.87 -8.54
CA HIS A 223 13.82 -7.69 -8.41
C HIS A 223 14.13 -8.02 -6.95
N GLN A 224 14.07 -7.01 -6.08
CA GLN A 224 14.48 -7.15 -4.69
C GLN A 224 13.73 -6.21 -3.77
N VAL A 225 13.55 -6.64 -2.53
CA VAL A 225 13.05 -5.82 -1.42
C VAL A 225 14.06 -5.84 -0.29
N ALA A 226 14.49 -4.67 0.15
CA ALA A 226 15.36 -4.49 1.29
C ALA A 226 14.59 -3.75 2.40
N ILE A 227 14.59 -4.30 3.61
CA ILE A 227 13.90 -3.73 4.77
C ILE A 227 14.95 -3.37 5.82
N GLN A 228 14.87 -2.16 6.35
CA GLN A 228 15.72 -1.70 7.43
C GLN A 228 14.89 -1.40 8.67
N GLY A 229 15.49 -1.68 9.84
CA GLY A 229 14.81 -1.46 11.10
C GLY A 229 15.60 -1.98 12.29
N ARG A 230 14.89 -2.32 13.35
CA ARG A 230 15.46 -2.84 14.61
C ARG A 230 14.69 -4.09 15.01
N PRO A 231 15.37 -5.14 15.51
CA PRO A 231 14.79 -6.38 16.00
C PRO A 231 13.81 -6.17 17.16
#